data_3ed55a4d402578167454f0e73775ad06
#
_entry.id   3ed55a4d402578167454f0e73775ad06
#
_cell.length_a   1.000
_cell.length_b   1.000
_cell.length_c   1.000
_cell.angle_alpha   90.00
_cell.angle_beta   90.00
_cell.angle_gamma   90.00
#
_symmetry.space_group_name_H-M   'P 1'
#
loop_
_entity.id
_entity.type
_entity.pdbx_description
1 polymer ?
#
loop_
_entity_poly.entity_id
_entity_poly.type
_entity_poly.pdbx_seq_one_letter_code
_entity_poly.pdbx_strand_id
1 'polypeptide(L)'
;IDFDEPFHKLFNQGMITGKNGIKMSKSKGNVIYADDMVRLFGVDATRYFVLHEMPFENDGIITWDLVIERFNSDLANILGNLVNRTVSMSNKYFDGIVKSTGATGDADQTAIDADLKAVVTGTRDKVAKKMEGLRVADAITEVFALFRRCNKYIDETTPWVLAKDEAQQDRLAEVLYNLTESITIGASLLHSFLPETAEKIVAQLNTTLREFDDLDKFG
;
A
#
# COMPACT_ATOMS: atom_id res chain seq x y z
N ILE A 1 2.80 6.62 -46.33
CA ILE A 1 3.01 6.79 -44.89
C ILE A 1 4.51 7.02 -44.72
N ASP A 2 4.90 8.14 -44.13
CA ASP A 2 6.30 8.59 -44.04
C ASP A 2 7.00 8.13 -42.74
N PHE A 3 6.56 7.00 -42.15
CA PHE A 3 7.18 6.40 -40.98
C PHE A 3 7.10 4.88 -41.05
N ASP A 4 8.11 4.19 -40.52
CA ASP A 4 8.26 2.74 -40.66
C ASP A 4 7.24 1.97 -39.81
N GLU A 5 7.08 2.33 -38.53
CA GLU A 5 6.18 1.66 -37.60
C GLU A 5 5.34 2.66 -36.80
N PRO A 6 4.02 2.48 -36.72
CA PRO A 6 3.13 3.38 -35.95
C PRO A 6 3.28 3.19 -34.43
N PHE A 7 3.86 2.07 -33.97
CA PHE A 7 4.02 1.71 -32.56
C PHE A 7 5.44 1.26 -32.27
N HIS A 8 6.04 1.83 -31.24
CA HIS A 8 7.38 1.43 -30.79
C HIS A 8 7.38 0.11 -30.02
N LYS A 9 6.26 -0.26 -29.41
CA LYS A 9 6.16 -1.45 -28.56
C LYS A 9 4.76 -2.04 -28.61
N LEU A 10 4.68 -3.35 -28.83
CA LEU A 10 3.48 -4.15 -28.67
C LEU A 10 3.56 -4.86 -27.30
N PHE A 11 2.52 -4.72 -26.51
CA PHE A 11 2.40 -5.40 -25.22
C PHE A 11 1.15 -6.28 -25.19
N ASN A 12 1.33 -7.60 -25.24
CA ASN A 12 0.23 -8.55 -25.16
C ASN A 12 -0.05 -8.90 -23.71
N GLN A 13 -1.33 -8.90 -23.35
CA GLN A 13 -1.78 -9.30 -22.02
C GLN A 13 -2.30 -10.73 -22.05
N GLY A 14 -2.18 -11.42 -20.90
CA GLY A 14 -2.79 -12.71 -20.65
C GLY A 14 -4.31 -12.65 -20.60
N MET A 15 -4.96 -13.81 -20.62
CA MET A 15 -6.42 -13.93 -20.49
C MET A 15 -6.83 -13.96 -19.04
N ILE A 16 -8.03 -13.45 -18.75
CA ILE A 16 -8.69 -13.64 -17.46
C ILE A 16 -9.52 -14.91 -17.54
N THR A 17 -9.21 -15.85 -16.68
CA THR A 17 -9.87 -17.17 -16.61
C THR A 17 -10.61 -17.32 -15.28
N GLY A 18 -11.60 -18.19 -15.23
CA GLY A 18 -12.29 -18.57 -14.01
C GLY A 18 -11.56 -19.70 -13.26
N LYS A 19 -12.26 -20.35 -12.35
CA LYS A 19 -11.74 -21.46 -11.55
C LYS A 19 -11.11 -22.55 -12.45
N ASN A 20 -9.95 -23.05 -12.05
CA ASN A 20 -9.16 -24.08 -12.76
C ASN A 20 -8.68 -23.66 -14.17
N GLY A 21 -8.49 -22.38 -14.43
CA GLY A 21 -8.04 -21.87 -15.72
C GLY A 21 -9.09 -22.00 -16.84
N ILE A 22 -10.36 -22.23 -16.49
CA ILE A 22 -11.41 -22.38 -17.47
C ILE A 22 -11.80 -21.00 -18.03
N LYS A 23 -11.77 -20.87 -19.36
CA LYS A 23 -12.21 -19.66 -20.05
C LYS A 23 -13.63 -19.29 -19.61
N MET A 24 -13.81 -18.03 -19.18
CA MET A 24 -15.12 -17.50 -18.85
C MET A 24 -15.97 -17.34 -20.11
N SER A 25 -17.24 -17.73 -20.02
CA SER A 25 -18.21 -17.50 -21.09
C SER A 25 -19.62 -17.30 -20.53
N LYS A 26 -20.40 -16.45 -21.18
CA LYS A 26 -21.79 -16.18 -20.80
C LYS A 26 -22.64 -17.45 -20.80
N SER A 27 -22.41 -18.35 -21.79
CA SER A 27 -23.15 -19.60 -21.92
C SER A 27 -22.87 -20.60 -20.79
N LYS A 28 -21.72 -20.50 -20.11
CA LYS A 28 -21.34 -21.34 -18.95
C LYS A 28 -21.75 -20.72 -17.61
N GLY A 29 -22.22 -19.47 -17.60
CA GLY A 29 -22.61 -18.78 -16.39
C GLY A 29 -21.46 -18.54 -15.38
N ASN A 30 -20.19 -18.60 -15.84
CA ASN A 30 -19.00 -18.49 -15.00
C ASN A 30 -18.27 -17.14 -15.16
N VAL A 31 -18.97 -16.12 -15.65
CA VAL A 31 -18.39 -14.79 -15.84
C VAL A 31 -18.56 -13.96 -14.57
N ILE A 32 -17.46 -13.38 -14.09
CA ILE A 32 -17.48 -12.33 -13.08
C ILE A 32 -17.33 -11.01 -13.81
N TYR A 33 -18.32 -10.13 -13.67
CA TYR A 33 -18.34 -8.83 -14.32
C TYR A 33 -17.69 -7.77 -13.43
N ALA A 34 -16.93 -6.85 -14.05
CA ALA A 34 -16.32 -5.74 -13.33
C ALA A 34 -17.36 -4.86 -12.62
N ASP A 35 -18.53 -4.65 -13.24
CA ASP A 35 -19.63 -3.89 -12.65
C ASP A 35 -20.16 -4.52 -11.34
N ASP A 36 -20.20 -5.85 -11.28
CA ASP A 36 -20.59 -6.55 -10.05
C ASP A 36 -19.53 -6.38 -8.95
N MET A 37 -18.26 -6.43 -9.30
CA MET A 37 -17.17 -6.19 -8.36
C MET A 37 -17.22 -4.75 -7.83
N VAL A 38 -17.36 -3.77 -8.72
CA VAL A 38 -17.47 -2.35 -8.33
C VAL A 38 -18.68 -2.10 -7.44
N ARG A 39 -19.84 -2.70 -7.77
CA ARG A 39 -21.06 -2.57 -6.96
C ARG A 39 -20.91 -3.17 -5.57
N LEU A 40 -20.18 -4.29 -5.42
CA LEU A 40 -20.03 -5.00 -4.15
C LEU A 40 -18.89 -4.44 -3.30
N PHE A 41 -17.79 -4.00 -3.89
CA PHE A 41 -16.55 -3.69 -3.18
C PHE A 41 -16.01 -2.28 -3.45
N GLY A 42 -16.59 -1.56 -4.40
CA GLY A 42 -16.11 -0.25 -4.81
C GLY A 42 -15.01 -0.30 -5.88
N VAL A 43 -14.70 0.88 -6.41
CA VAL A 43 -13.77 1.03 -7.54
C VAL A 43 -12.35 0.62 -7.15
N ASP A 44 -11.83 1.15 -6.05
CA ASP A 44 -10.44 0.93 -5.64
C ASP A 44 -10.13 -0.54 -5.32
N ALA A 45 -11.03 -1.24 -4.62
CA ALA A 45 -10.83 -2.65 -4.34
C ALA A 45 -10.84 -3.48 -5.63
N THR A 46 -11.73 -3.15 -6.58
CA THR A 46 -11.75 -3.78 -7.90
C THR A 46 -10.46 -3.51 -8.67
N ARG A 47 -9.98 -2.26 -8.67
CA ARG A 47 -8.69 -1.88 -9.28
C ARG A 47 -7.53 -2.65 -8.66
N TYR A 48 -7.48 -2.72 -7.33
CA TYR A 48 -6.46 -3.49 -6.61
C TYR A 48 -6.39 -4.93 -7.13
N PHE A 49 -7.54 -5.62 -7.14
CA PHE A 49 -7.59 -7.01 -7.56
C PHE A 49 -7.10 -7.18 -9.00
N VAL A 50 -7.62 -6.39 -9.93
CA VAL A 50 -7.26 -6.51 -11.36
C VAL A 50 -5.80 -6.15 -11.60
N LEU A 51 -5.29 -5.10 -10.98
CA LEU A 51 -3.91 -4.66 -11.18
C LEU A 51 -2.87 -5.56 -10.48
N HIS A 52 -3.27 -6.21 -9.36
CA HIS A 52 -2.36 -7.05 -8.59
C HIS A 52 -2.41 -8.53 -8.98
N GLU A 53 -3.61 -9.09 -9.20
CA GLU A 53 -3.78 -10.53 -9.46
C GLU A 53 -3.80 -10.89 -10.95
N MET A 54 -3.85 -9.88 -11.83
CA MET A 54 -3.85 -10.08 -13.29
C MET A 54 -2.58 -9.51 -13.91
N PRO A 55 -1.40 -10.14 -13.68
CA PRO A 55 -0.15 -9.68 -14.28
C PRO A 55 -0.26 -9.74 -15.79
N PHE A 56 0.33 -8.75 -16.48
CA PHE A 56 0.17 -8.63 -17.92
C PHE A 56 0.80 -9.79 -18.68
N GLU A 57 1.87 -10.38 -18.14
CA GLU A 57 2.66 -11.41 -18.82
C GLU A 57 2.01 -12.80 -18.79
N ASN A 58 1.03 -13.03 -17.94
CA ASN A 58 0.43 -14.33 -17.71
C ASN A 58 -1.09 -14.28 -17.66
N ASP A 59 -1.72 -15.43 -17.83
CA ASP A 59 -3.16 -15.58 -17.60
C ASP A 59 -3.47 -15.39 -16.11
N GLY A 60 -4.49 -14.58 -15.83
CA GLY A 60 -5.00 -14.36 -14.48
C GLY A 60 -6.19 -15.28 -14.17
N ILE A 61 -6.36 -15.60 -12.90
CA ILE A 61 -7.52 -16.36 -12.42
C ILE A 61 -8.37 -15.45 -11.53
N ILE A 62 -9.67 -15.40 -11.81
CA ILE A 62 -10.64 -14.69 -10.96
C ILE A 62 -11.67 -15.68 -10.41
N THR A 63 -11.81 -15.67 -9.08
CA THR A 63 -12.88 -16.36 -8.34
C THR A 63 -13.32 -15.48 -7.19
N TRP A 64 -14.56 -15.60 -6.75
CA TRP A 64 -15.05 -14.86 -5.58
C TRP A 64 -14.24 -15.16 -4.32
N ASP A 65 -13.84 -16.42 -4.13
CA ASP A 65 -13.01 -16.82 -2.98
C ASP A 65 -11.68 -16.07 -2.98
N LEU A 66 -11.00 -15.97 -4.14
CA LEU A 66 -9.73 -15.27 -4.28
C LEU A 66 -9.90 -13.75 -4.09
N VAL A 67 -10.97 -13.17 -4.62
CA VAL A 67 -11.30 -11.74 -4.44
C VAL A 67 -11.45 -11.42 -2.94
N ILE A 68 -12.25 -12.22 -2.22
CA ILE A 68 -12.49 -12.03 -0.79
C ILE A 68 -11.20 -12.24 0.01
N GLU A 69 -10.43 -13.27 -0.30
CA GLU A 69 -9.15 -13.55 0.35
C GLU A 69 -8.19 -12.35 0.23
N ARG A 70 -8.03 -11.82 -0.98
CA ARG A 70 -7.13 -10.67 -1.22
C ARG A 70 -7.59 -9.40 -0.51
N PHE A 71 -8.88 -9.12 -0.53
CA PHE A 71 -9.39 -7.94 0.16
C PHE A 71 -9.20 -8.03 1.67
N ASN A 72 -9.43 -9.21 2.24
CA ASN A 72 -9.22 -9.41 3.68
C ASN A 72 -7.73 -9.39 4.05
N SER A 73 -6.88 -10.09 3.30
CA SER A 73 -5.45 -10.20 3.63
C SER A 73 -4.72 -8.87 3.44
N ASP A 74 -4.93 -8.22 2.31
CA ASP A 74 -4.11 -7.08 1.92
C ASP A 74 -4.77 -5.74 2.28
N LEU A 75 -6.01 -5.50 1.82
CA LEU A 75 -6.65 -4.21 2.03
C LEU A 75 -7.12 -4.03 3.48
N ALA A 76 -7.74 -5.04 4.08
CA ALA A 76 -8.22 -4.93 5.45
C ALA A 76 -7.09 -5.14 6.47
N ASN A 77 -6.37 -6.28 6.42
CA ASN A 77 -5.44 -6.66 7.48
C ASN A 77 -4.09 -5.92 7.39
N ILE A 78 -3.56 -5.69 6.17
CA ILE A 78 -2.29 -4.97 6.05
C ILE A 78 -2.52 -3.46 6.08
N LEU A 79 -3.29 -2.91 5.13
CA LEU A 79 -3.44 -1.48 4.96
C LEU A 79 -4.44 -0.87 5.97
N GLY A 80 -5.66 -1.37 6.01
CA GLY A 80 -6.72 -0.84 6.87
C GLY A 80 -6.37 -0.91 8.36
N ASN A 81 -5.84 -2.06 8.80
CA ASN A 81 -5.41 -2.23 10.19
C ASN A 81 -4.23 -1.32 10.56
N LEU A 82 -3.25 -1.14 9.65
CA LEU A 82 -2.13 -0.22 9.87
C LEU A 82 -2.61 1.21 10.11
N VAL A 83 -3.43 1.74 9.20
CA VAL A 83 -3.97 3.10 9.30
C VAL A 83 -4.79 3.26 10.57
N ASN A 84 -5.71 2.33 10.83
CA ASN A 84 -6.57 2.38 12.02
C ASN A 84 -5.76 2.32 13.33
N ARG A 85 -4.78 1.44 13.44
CA ARG A 85 -3.90 1.36 14.64
C ARG A 85 -3.13 2.66 14.84
N THR A 86 -2.55 3.21 13.79
CA THR A 86 -1.75 4.45 13.87
C THR A 86 -2.61 5.64 14.29
N VAL A 87 -3.75 5.86 13.62
CA VAL A 87 -4.69 6.95 13.95
C VAL A 87 -5.25 6.78 15.36
N SER A 88 -5.64 5.56 15.74
CA SER A 88 -6.17 5.30 17.09
C SER A 88 -5.16 5.56 18.19
N MET A 89 -3.89 5.19 18.00
CA MET A 89 -2.83 5.48 18.98
C MET A 89 -2.50 6.98 19.02
N SER A 90 -2.45 7.65 17.86
CA SER A 90 -2.23 9.10 17.81
C SER A 90 -3.32 9.87 18.57
N ASN A 91 -4.58 9.52 18.36
CA ASN A 91 -5.69 10.12 19.08
C ASN A 91 -5.64 9.81 20.58
N LYS A 92 -5.37 8.57 20.94
CA LYS A 92 -5.39 8.11 22.33
C LYS A 92 -4.29 8.73 23.18
N TYR A 93 -3.08 8.89 22.62
CA TYR A 93 -1.90 9.28 23.40
C TYR A 93 -1.53 10.75 23.24
N PHE A 94 -1.93 11.38 22.13
CA PHE A 94 -1.55 12.76 21.79
C PHE A 94 -2.70 13.62 21.25
N ASP A 95 -3.94 13.24 21.50
CA ASP A 95 -5.15 13.96 21.03
C ASP A 95 -5.11 14.24 19.51
N GLY A 96 -4.52 13.32 18.74
CA GLY A 96 -4.39 13.42 17.28
C GLY A 96 -3.26 14.33 16.79
N ILE A 97 -2.45 14.93 17.69
CA ILE A 97 -1.36 15.82 17.32
C ILE A 97 -0.02 15.09 17.52
N VAL A 98 0.52 14.58 16.43
CA VAL A 98 1.82 13.87 16.43
C VAL A 98 2.90 14.77 15.82
N LYS A 99 4.03 14.90 16.51
CA LYS A 99 5.18 15.69 16.06
C LYS A 99 6.45 14.89 16.20
N SER A 100 7.41 15.11 15.29
CA SER A 100 8.76 14.60 15.50
C SER A 100 9.39 15.27 16.73
N THR A 101 9.95 14.46 17.57
CA THR A 101 10.74 14.88 18.74
C THR A 101 12.23 14.66 18.53
N GLY A 102 12.59 13.88 17.49
CA GLY A 102 13.95 13.41 17.27
C GLY A 102 14.44 12.42 18.33
N ALA A 103 13.56 11.96 19.20
CA ALA A 103 13.93 11.03 20.26
C ALA A 103 14.29 9.66 19.68
N THR A 104 15.52 9.25 19.94
CA THR A 104 16.02 7.90 19.65
C THR A 104 15.84 7.01 20.86
N GLY A 105 15.71 5.72 20.64
CA GLY A 105 15.79 4.74 21.71
C GLY A 105 17.24 4.29 21.96
N ASP A 106 17.38 3.07 22.48
CA ASP A 106 18.68 2.40 22.54
C ASP A 106 19.21 2.09 21.10
N ALA A 107 20.36 1.44 21.02
CA ALA A 107 21.00 1.14 19.74
C ALA A 107 20.11 0.28 18.83
N ASP A 108 19.38 -0.68 19.40
CA ASP A 108 18.48 -1.58 18.63
C ASP A 108 17.28 -0.81 18.11
N GLN A 109 16.67 0.04 18.92
CA GLN A 109 15.54 0.88 18.50
C GLN A 109 15.95 1.89 17.42
N THR A 110 17.15 2.47 17.55
CA THR A 110 17.72 3.38 16.54
C THR A 110 17.93 2.65 15.20
N ALA A 111 18.40 1.40 15.25
CA ALA A 111 18.56 0.57 14.05
C ALA A 111 17.22 0.22 13.40
N ILE A 112 16.18 -0.05 14.19
CA ILE A 112 14.82 -0.31 13.73
C ILE A 112 14.24 0.92 13.00
N ASP A 113 14.44 2.12 13.54
CA ASP A 113 14.02 3.38 12.91
C ASP A 113 14.75 3.61 11.58
N ALA A 114 16.05 3.39 11.56
CA ALA A 114 16.87 3.55 10.36
C ALA A 114 16.44 2.58 9.25
N ASP A 115 16.15 1.32 9.60
CA ASP A 115 15.67 0.32 8.65
C ASP A 115 14.28 0.69 8.10
N LEU A 116 13.34 1.15 8.95
CA LEU A 116 12.05 1.65 8.47
C LEU A 116 12.24 2.78 7.46
N LYS A 117 13.01 3.81 7.83
CA LYS A 117 13.27 4.99 6.97
C LYS A 117 13.90 4.58 5.65
N ALA A 118 14.88 3.67 5.66
CA ALA A 118 15.52 3.17 4.46
C ALA A 118 14.55 2.39 3.54
N VAL A 119 13.69 1.55 4.10
CA VAL A 119 12.66 0.85 3.33
C VAL A 119 11.69 1.84 2.70
N VAL A 120 11.18 2.81 3.48
CA VAL A 120 10.19 3.79 3.02
C VAL A 120 10.74 4.66 1.89
N THR A 121 11.90 5.27 2.09
CA THR A 121 12.52 6.18 1.09
C THR A 121 13.00 5.42 -0.16
N GLY A 122 13.42 4.16 -0.01
CA GLY A 122 13.84 3.33 -1.14
C GLY A 122 12.67 2.73 -1.96
N THR A 123 11.43 2.82 -1.49
CA THR A 123 10.28 2.20 -2.18
C THR A 123 9.93 2.93 -3.48
N ARG A 124 10.09 4.26 -3.55
CA ARG A 124 9.83 5.06 -4.75
C ARG A 124 10.57 4.51 -5.97
N ASP A 125 11.85 4.31 -5.85
CA ASP A 125 12.70 3.86 -6.98
C ASP A 125 12.39 2.42 -7.39
N LYS A 126 12.02 1.57 -6.42
CA LYS A 126 11.56 0.21 -6.72
C LYS A 126 10.26 0.22 -7.51
N VAL A 127 9.29 1.04 -7.10
CA VAL A 127 8.02 1.22 -7.81
C VAL A 127 8.25 1.76 -9.22
N ALA A 128 9.06 2.82 -9.38
CA ALA A 128 9.40 3.39 -10.67
C ALA A 128 9.98 2.34 -11.62
N LYS A 129 10.99 1.60 -11.16
CA LYS A 129 11.64 0.54 -11.95
C LYS A 129 10.66 -0.55 -12.39
N LYS A 130 9.70 -0.94 -11.52
CA LYS A 130 8.67 -1.92 -11.89
C LYS A 130 7.71 -1.34 -12.93
N MET A 131 7.29 -0.08 -12.77
CA MET A 131 6.38 0.60 -13.70
C MET A 131 7.03 0.81 -15.07
N GLU A 132 8.32 1.18 -15.16
CA GLU A 132 9.07 1.24 -16.41
C GLU A 132 9.08 -0.09 -17.17
N GLY A 133 9.13 -1.19 -16.42
CA GLY A 133 9.04 -2.55 -16.95
C GLY A 133 7.62 -3.02 -17.25
N LEU A 134 6.58 -2.19 -17.05
CA LEU A 134 5.15 -2.53 -17.13
C LEU A 134 4.72 -3.64 -16.15
N ARG A 135 5.46 -3.83 -15.06
CA ARG A 135 5.21 -4.82 -14.01
C ARG A 135 4.34 -4.22 -12.90
N VAL A 136 3.11 -3.90 -13.23
CA VAL A 136 2.18 -3.18 -12.33
C VAL A 136 1.90 -3.95 -11.04
N ALA A 137 1.67 -5.26 -11.13
CA ALA A 137 1.44 -6.12 -9.97
C ALA A 137 2.62 -6.09 -8.99
N ASP A 138 3.85 -6.14 -9.53
CA ASP A 138 5.06 -6.05 -8.71
C ASP A 138 5.22 -4.65 -8.08
N ALA A 139 4.87 -3.59 -8.81
CA ALA A 139 4.91 -2.23 -8.25
C ALA A 139 3.98 -2.08 -7.05
N ILE A 140 2.76 -2.61 -7.12
CA ILE A 140 1.82 -2.66 -6.00
C ILE A 140 2.40 -3.50 -4.85
N THR A 141 3.03 -4.63 -5.17
CA THR A 141 3.68 -5.50 -4.16
C THR A 141 4.78 -4.75 -3.38
N GLU A 142 5.58 -3.89 -4.03
CA GLU A 142 6.57 -3.05 -3.36
C GLU A 142 5.91 -2.03 -2.40
N VAL A 143 4.80 -1.40 -2.80
CA VAL A 143 4.06 -0.51 -1.90
C VAL A 143 3.51 -1.27 -0.69
N PHE A 144 2.95 -2.46 -0.90
CA PHE A 144 2.45 -3.28 0.21
C PHE A 144 3.59 -3.84 1.09
N ALA A 145 4.80 -4.02 0.56
CA ALA A 145 5.97 -4.37 1.36
C ALA A 145 6.33 -3.24 2.34
N LEU A 146 6.21 -1.96 1.94
CA LEU A 146 6.34 -0.81 2.84
C LEU A 146 5.29 -0.89 3.98
N PHE A 147 4.02 -1.13 3.67
CA PHE A 147 2.98 -1.23 4.71
C PHE A 147 3.20 -2.41 5.66
N ARG A 148 3.68 -3.56 5.16
CA ARG A 148 4.08 -4.70 6.01
C ARG A 148 5.24 -4.32 6.93
N ARG A 149 6.23 -3.56 6.43
CA ARG A 149 7.33 -3.04 7.26
C ARG A 149 6.83 -2.11 8.35
N CYS A 150 5.85 -1.24 8.06
CA CYS A 150 5.22 -0.38 9.08
C CYS A 150 4.49 -1.21 10.15
N ASN A 151 3.73 -2.24 9.77
CA ASN A 151 3.10 -3.13 10.75
C ASN A 151 4.13 -3.82 11.64
N LYS A 152 5.22 -4.33 11.05
CA LYS A 152 6.33 -4.93 11.81
C LYS A 152 6.97 -3.91 12.75
N TYR A 153 7.13 -2.66 12.32
CA TYR A 153 7.66 -1.57 13.15
C TYR A 153 6.80 -1.29 14.39
N ILE A 154 5.48 -1.35 14.26
CA ILE A 154 4.58 -1.25 15.42
C ILE A 154 4.84 -2.38 16.42
N ASP A 155 5.05 -3.60 15.92
CA ASP A 155 5.26 -4.77 16.79
C ASP A 155 6.66 -4.76 17.43
N GLU A 156 7.66 -4.24 16.75
CA GLU A 156 9.04 -4.09 17.26
C GLU A 156 9.16 -2.96 18.30
N THR A 157 8.47 -1.83 18.07
CA THR A 157 8.55 -0.65 18.96
C THR A 157 7.56 -0.68 20.11
N THR A 158 6.55 -1.55 20.04
CA THR A 158 5.52 -1.74 21.07
C THR A 158 4.97 -0.44 21.69
N PRO A 159 4.33 0.47 20.89
CA PRO A 159 3.94 1.80 21.37
C PRO A 159 3.09 1.80 22.65
N TRP A 160 2.28 0.76 22.83
CA TRP A 160 1.43 0.58 24.03
C TRP A 160 2.24 0.30 25.30
N VAL A 161 3.49 -0.12 25.19
CA VAL A 161 4.42 -0.26 26.31
C VAL A 161 5.05 1.08 26.61
N LEU A 162 5.55 1.79 25.60
CA LEU A 162 6.10 3.14 25.73
C LEU A 162 5.10 4.10 26.39
N ALA A 163 3.82 3.99 26.04
CA ALA A 163 2.76 4.81 26.59
C ALA A 163 2.52 4.69 28.10
N LYS A 164 3.08 3.67 28.77
CA LYS A 164 2.94 3.46 30.20
C LYS A 164 4.03 4.17 31.04
N ASP A 165 5.05 4.69 30.38
CA ASP A 165 6.19 5.35 31.00
C ASP A 165 6.25 6.81 30.57
N GLU A 166 6.10 7.74 31.52
CA GLU A 166 6.17 9.17 31.26
C GLU A 166 7.53 9.59 30.68
N ALA A 167 8.60 8.90 31.01
CA ALA A 167 9.94 9.20 30.48
C ALA A 167 10.08 8.79 29.01
N GLN A 168 9.17 7.98 28.46
CA GLN A 168 9.21 7.50 27.08
C GLN A 168 8.22 8.23 26.16
N GLN A 169 7.58 9.32 26.60
CA GLN A 169 6.57 10.02 25.80
C GLN A 169 7.17 10.63 24.53
N ASP A 170 8.37 11.19 24.58
CA ASP A 170 9.04 11.71 23.38
C ASP A 170 9.37 10.59 22.38
N ARG A 171 9.78 9.43 22.90
CA ARG A 171 10.04 8.24 22.06
C ARG A 171 8.74 7.72 21.43
N LEU A 172 7.65 7.66 22.18
CA LEU A 172 6.34 7.30 21.67
C LEU A 172 5.88 8.25 20.56
N ALA A 173 6.05 9.56 20.75
CA ALA A 173 5.73 10.58 19.74
C ALA A 173 6.54 10.37 18.46
N GLU A 174 7.85 10.12 18.57
CA GLU A 174 8.70 9.84 17.41
C GLU A 174 8.29 8.56 16.67
N VAL A 175 7.94 7.49 17.39
CA VAL A 175 7.43 6.25 16.78
C VAL A 175 6.16 6.50 15.97
N LEU A 176 5.20 7.25 16.52
CA LEU A 176 3.95 7.56 15.82
C LEU A 176 4.19 8.54 14.66
N TYR A 177 5.12 9.48 14.80
CA TYR A 177 5.55 10.35 13.70
C TYR A 177 6.15 9.51 12.54
N ASN A 178 7.07 8.62 12.83
CA ASN A 178 7.67 7.74 11.84
C ASN A 178 6.62 6.90 11.09
N LEU A 179 5.60 6.39 11.79
CA LEU A 179 4.48 5.67 11.17
C LEU A 179 3.63 6.57 10.29
N THR A 180 3.24 7.75 10.78
CA THR A 180 2.41 8.70 10.03
C THR A 180 3.12 9.12 8.75
N GLU A 181 4.40 9.43 8.83
CA GLU A 181 5.25 9.79 7.72
C GLU A 181 5.36 8.66 6.68
N SER A 182 5.62 7.45 7.16
CA SER A 182 5.70 6.24 6.30
C SER A 182 4.39 5.95 5.59
N ILE A 183 3.25 6.08 6.28
CA ILE A 183 1.93 5.87 5.69
C ILE A 183 1.62 6.95 4.66
N THR A 184 2.00 8.21 4.89
CA THR A 184 1.82 9.32 3.94
C THR A 184 2.58 9.05 2.65
N ILE A 185 3.84 8.63 2.72
CA ILE A 185 4.65 8.28 1.56
C ILE A 185 4.04 7.07 0.84
N GLY A 186 3.67 6.02 1.59
CA GLY A 186 3.03 4.84 1.04
C GLY A 186 1.69 5.13 0.36
N ALA A 187 0.85 5.99 0.94
CA ALA A 187 -0.41 6.43 0.35
C ALA A 187 -0.18 7.23 -0.94
N SER A 188 0.84 8.09 -0.98
CA SER A 188 1.19 8.85 -2.18
C SER A 188 1.64 7.92 -3.33
N LEU A 189 2.43 6.89 -3.04
CA LEU A 189 2.77 5.85 -4.02
C LEU A 189 1.54 5.03 -4.45
N LEU A 190 0.62 4.77 -3.52
CA LEU A 190 -0.60 4.01 -3.77
C LEU A 190 -1.61 4.77 -4.64
N HIS A 191 -1.56 6.10 -4.67
CA HIS A 191 -2.54 6.97 -5.33
C HIS A 191 -2.75 6.64 -6.81
N SER A 192 -1.70 6.28 -7.54
CA SER A 192 -1.82 5.86 -8.95
C SER A 192 -2.64 4.58 -9.15
N PHE A 193 -2.72 3.73 -8.13
CA PHE A 193 -3.41 2.44 -8.18
C PHE A 193 -4.79 2.50 -7.53
N LEU A 194 -4.89 3.10 -6.34
CA LEU A 194 -6.08 3.22 -5.50
C LEU A 194 -6.30 4.69 -5.09
N PRO A 195 -6.78 5.53 -6.00
CA PRO A 195 -6.84 6.98 -5.78
C PRO A 195 -7.73 7.39 -4.60
N GLU A 196 -8.97 6.87 -4.53
CA GLU A 196 -9.88 7.23 -3.45
C GLU A 196 -9.39 6.77 -2.08
N THR A 197 -8.77 5.61 -2.02
CA THR A 197 -8.21 5.03 -0.78
C THR A 197 -7.04 5.87 -0.30
N ALA A 198 -6.14 6.28 -1.19
CA ALA A 198 -5.00 7.13 -0.86
C ALA A 198 -5.45 8.49 -0.31
N GLU A 199 -6.41 9.14 -0.96
CA GLU A 199 -7.00 10.41 -0.50
C GLU A 199 -7.67 10.27 0.88
N LYS A 200 -8.41 9.18 1.13
CA LYS A 200 -9.02 8.91 2.43
C LYS A 200 -7.98 8.68 3.52
N ILE A 201 -6.86 8.04 3.21
CA ILE A 201 -5.76 7.82 4.17
C ILE A 201 -5.14 9.16 4.58
N VAL A 202 -4.72 9.99 3.63
CA VAL A 202 -4.09 11.27 3.97
C VAL A 202 -5.06 12.23 4.66
N ALA A 203 -6.35 12.18 4.31
CA ALA A 203 -7.38 12.94 5.04
C ALA A 203 -7.52 12.50 6.51
N GLN A 204 -7.47 11.19 6.81
CA GLN A 204 -7.48 10.69 8.19
C GLN A 204 -6.23 11.07 8.98
N LEU A 205 -5.09 11.21 8.30
CA LEU A 205 -3.82 11.65 8.90
C LEU A 205 -3.70 13.18 8.96
N ASN A 206 -4.71 13.91 8.47
CA ASN A 206 -4.71 15.37 8.35
C ASN A 206 -3.47 15.93 7.62
N THR A 207 -3.12 15.27 6.52
CA THR A 207 -1.99 15.63 5.64
C THR A 207 -2.42 15.61 4.17
N THR A 208 -1.49 15.76 3.26
CA THR A 208 -1.72 15.73 1.81
C THR A 208 -0.83 14.70 1.12
N LEU A 209 -1.26 14.28 -0.07
CA LEU A 209 -0.39 13.50 -0.96
C LEU A 209 0.84 14.32 -1.34
N ARG A 210 1.97 13.63 -1.49
CA ARG A 210 3.25 14.24 -1.91
C ARG A 210 3.49 14.00 -3.39
N GLU A 211 4.25 14.90 -3.99
CA GLU A 211 4.75 14.72 -5.34
C GLU A 211 5.73 13.55 -5.41
N PHE A 212 5.76 12.87 -6.56
CA PHE A 212 6.58 11.67 -6.73
C PHE A 212 8.07 11.92 -6.43
N ASP A 213 8.59 13.10 -6.80
CA ASP A 213 9.99 13.48 -6.61
C ASP A 213 10.39 13.70 -5.14
N ASP A 214 9.39 13.83 -4.26
CA ASP A 214 9.61 14.02 -2.81
C ASP A 214 9.45 12.73 -1.99
N LEU A 215 9.11 11.61 -2.63
CA LEU A 215 8.81 10.35 -1.92
C LEU A 215 10.06 9.57 -1.46
N ASP A 216 11.24 10.04 -1.80
CA ASP A 216 12.53 9.55 -1.27
C ASP A 216 13.04 10.35 -0.07
N LYS A 217 12.28 11.34 0.38
CA LYS A 217 12.58 12.17 1.54
C LYS A 217 11.69 11.76 2.71
N PHE A 218 12.27 11.71 3.88
CA PHE A 218 11.58 11.36 5.12
C PHE A 218 11.56 12.58 6.06
N GLY A 219 10.37 13.06 6.39
CA GLY A 219 10.17 14.23 7.25
C GLY A 219 9.79 15.50 6.53
#